data_b9664695f5593c75195745093d1e67c4
#
_entry.id   b9664695f5593c75195745093d1e67c4
#
_cell.length_a   1.000
_cell.length_b   1.000
_cell.length_c   1.000
_cell.angle_alpha   90.00
_cell.angle_beta   90.00
_cell.angle_gamma   90.00
#
_symmetry.space_group_name_H-M   'P 1'
#
loop_
_entity.id
_entity.type
_entity.pdbx_description
1 polymer ?
#
loop_
_entity_poly.entity_id
_entity_poly.type
_entity_poly.pdbx_seq_one_letter_code
_entity_poly.pdbx_strand_id
1 'polypeptide(L)'
;MSKKRFFIVIALLFVFMPACENPFAPGLKNAVNNTMLIVTDQHTPEDVLINFKYAYNFKDSLVYADLLDSSFLFISKNFLTDPPTDLTWGRDVDIKTTVGLFHHFQTLNLIWEGTVYSRFIDSEHKLKEIKKVFSLTIDGGKEIPTIKGEALFVFKKKPLSGSDTTGIWRIVRWEDLSSF
;
A
#
# COMPACT_ATOMS: atom_id res chain seq x y z
N MET A 1 10.29 -2.34 -70.06
CA MET A 1 10.09 -1.46 -68.89
C MET A 1 11.45 -1.07 -68.35
N SER A 2 11.74 0.25 -68.28
CA SER A 2 13.06 0.75 -67.87
C SER A 2 13.32 0.47 -66.37
N LYS A 3 14.49 -0.05 -66.03
CA LYS A 3 14.91 -0.37 -64.65
C LYS A 3 14.67 0.80 -63.69
N LYS A 4 14.72 2.03 -64.13
CA LYS A 4 14.40 3.24 -63.39
C LYS A 4 12.93 3.33 -62.93
N ARG A 5 11.97 2.87 -63.74
CA ARG A 5 10.54 2.87 -63.37
C ARG A 5 10.22 1.80 -62.34
N PHE A 6 10.94 0.68 -62.35
CA PHE A 6 10.80 -0.37 -61.36
C PHE A 6 11.27 0.06 -59.98
N PHE A 7 12.40 0.80 -59.88
CA PHE A 7 12.90 1.35 -58.63
C PHE A 7 11.97 2.43 -58.04
N ILE A 8 11.32 3.23 -58.89
CA ILE A 8 10.39 4.26 -58.41
C ILE A 8 9.13 3.63 -57.81
N VAL A 9 8.63 2.55 -58.40
CA VAL A 9 7.45 1.80 -57.89
C VAL A 9 7.77 1.13 -56.56
N ILE A 10 8.96 0.56 -56.38
CA ILE A 10 9.39 -0.04 -55.09
C ILE A 10 9.58 1.04 -54.02
N ALA A 11 10.14 2.20 -54.37
CA ALA A 11 10.31 3.31 -53.43
C ALA A 11 8.95 3.90 -52.97
N LEU A 12 7.95 3.95 -53.88
CA LEU A 12 6.60 4.42 -53.53
C LEU A 12 5.84 3.41 -52.65
N LEU A 13 6.12 2.11 -52.75
CA LEU A 13 5.50 1.08 -51.91
C LEU A 13 5.98 1.14 -50.45
N PHE A 14 7.19 1.65 -50.19
CA PHE A 14 7.73 1.81 -48.84
C PHE A 14 7.18 3.03 -48.10
N VAL A 15 6.59 4.02 -48.77
CA VAL A 15 6.01 5.23 -48.15
C VAL A 15 4.61 4.97 -47.57
N PHE A 16 3.96 3.88 -47.93
CA PHE A 16 2.63 3.49 -47.47
C PHE A 16 2.63 2.35 -46.44
N MET A 17 3.68 2.15 -45.67
CA MET A 17 3.54 1.36 -44.46
C MET A 17 2.80 2.20 -43.42
N PRO A 18 1.50 1.99 -43.17
CA PRO A 18 0.86 2.61 -42.01
C PRO A 18 1.60 2.05 -40.81
N ALA A 19 2.13 2.93 -39.97
CA ALA A 19 2.60 2.56 -38.64
C ALA A 19 1.49 1.71 -38.04
N CYS A 20 1.78 0.43 -37.76
CA CYS A 20 0.86 -0.43 -37.06
C CYS A 20 0.64 0.13 -35.68
N GLU A 21 -0.34 1.01 -35.52
CA GLU A 21 -0.90 1.27 -34.22
C GLU A 21 -1.51 -0.06 -33.75
N ASN A 22 -0.94 -0.59 -32.68
CA ASN A 22 -1.46 -1.80 -32.08
C ASN A 22 -2.89 -1.52 -31.58
N PRO A 23 -3.97 -2.06 -32.22
CA PRO A 23 -5.35 -1.77 -31.80
C PRO A 23 -5.69 -2.30 -30.42
N PHE A 24 -4.80 -3.13 -29.84
CA PHE A 24 -4.89 -3.65 -28.47
C PHE A 24 -3.94 -2.94 -27.52
N ALA A 25 -3.18 -1.92 -27.97
CA ALA A 25 -2.43 -1.09 -27.04
C ALA A 25 -3.44 -0.34 -26.15
N PRO A 26 -3.36 -0.48 -24.82
CA PRO A 26 -4.19 0.34 -23.92
C PRO A 26 -3.91 1.79 -24.27
N GLY A 27 -4.93 2.52 -24.75
CA GLY A 27 -4.79 3.95 -24.99
C GLY A 27 -4.27 4.62 -23.73
N LEU A 28 -3.18 5.37 -23.83
CA LEU A 28 -2.76 6.28 -22.79
C LEU A 28 -3.87 7.33 -22.65
N LYS A 29 -4.92 6.99 -21.88
CA LYS A 29 -5.87 7.99 -21.42
C LYS A 29 -5.06 8.99 -20.63
N ASN A 30 -5.05 10.24 -21.08
CA ASN A 30 -4.51 11.35 -20.34
C ASN A 30 -4.92 11.19 -18.88
N ALA A 31 -3.95 10.94 -18.02
CA ALA A 31 -4.14 10.69 -16.60
C ALA A 31 -4.48 12.01 -15.88
N VAL A 32 -5.65 12.57 -16.21
CA VAL A 32 -6.29 13.60 -15.43
C VAL A 32 -7.43 12.89 -14.69
N ASN A 33 -7.20 12.63 -13.40
CA ASN A 33 -8.13 12.07 -12.41
C ASN A 33 -8.27 10.53 -12.28
N ASN A 34 -7.30 9.73 -12.68
CA ASN A 34 -7.13 8.47 -11.98
C ASN A 34 -6.13 8.72 -10.85
N THR A 35 -6.59 8.74 -9.62
CA THR A 35 -5.73 8.52 -8.46
C THR A 35 -5.19 7.09 -8.61
N MET A 36 -4.15 6.92 -9.43
CA MET A 36 -3.29 5.75 -9.30
C MET A 36 -2.90 5.77 -7.84
N LEU A 37 -3.23 4.71 -7.10
CA LEU A 37 -2.65 4.43 -5.80
C LEU A 37 -1.17 4.14 -6.05
N ILE A 38 -0.39 5.20 -6.22
CA ILE A 38 1.05 5.13 -6.39
C ILE A 38 1.59 4.85 -5.00
N VAL A 39 2.42 3.82 -4.89
CA VAL A 39 3.21 3.58 -3.69
C VAL A 39 4.09 4.81 -3.48
N THR A 40 4.03 5.40 -2.30
CA THR A 40 4.76 6.62 -1.95
C THR A 40 6.16 6.28 -1.42
N ASP A 41 7.03 7.28 -1.37
CA ASP A 41 8.41 7.13 -0.86
C ASP A 41 8.51 7.15 0.68
N GLN A 42 7.38 7.12 1.40
CA GLN A 42 7.27 7.08 2.88
C GLN A 42 7.97 8.27 3.58
N HIS A 43 7.94 9.44 2.95
CA HIS A 43 8.53 10.65 3.54
C HIS A 43 7.73 11.22 4.71
N THR A 44 6.46 10.81 4.84
CA THR A 44 5.56 11.17 5.94
C THR A 44 4.90 9.92 6.52
N PRO A 45 4.44 9.94 7.80
CA PRO A 45 3.63 8.85 8.36
C PRO A 45 2.33 8.63 7.59
N GLU A 46 1.77 9.69 7.01
CA GLU A 46 0.58 9.64 6.16
C GLU A 46 0.85 8.86 4.86
N ASP A 47 2.03 8.99 4.27
CA ASP A 47 2.49 8.20 3.11
C ASP A 47 2.54 6.71 3.45
N VAL A 48 3.03 6.36 4.67
CA VAL A 48 3.06 4.97 5.13
C VAL A 48 1.64 4.40 5.24
N LEU A 49 0.66 5.20 5.70
CA LEU A 49 -0.75 4.78 5.76
C LEU A 49 -1.39 4.64 4.37
N ILE A 50 -0.97 5.43 3.38
CA ILE A 50 -1.38 5.27 1.97
C ILE A 50 -0.86 3.92 1.46
N ASN A 51 0.42 3.63 1.66
CA ASN A 51 1.04 2.38 1.25
C ASN A 51 0.45 1.17 2.00
N PHE A 52 0.11 1.32 3.28
CA PHE A 52 -0.56 0.28 4.06
C PHE A 52 -1.92 -0.09 3.44
N LYS A 53 -2.74 0.91 3.14
CA LYS A 53 -4.01 0.70 2.44
C LYS A 53 -3.80 0.05 1.07
N TYR A 54 -2.81 0.50 0.31
CA TYR A 54 -2.43 -0.10 -0.97
C TYR A 54 -2.10 -1.59 -0.79
N ALA A 55 -1.20 -1.92 0.15
CA ALA A 55 -0.76 -3.28 0.40
C ALA A 55 -1.92 -4.22 0.72
N TYR A 56 -2.89 -3.79 1.53
CA TYR A 56 -4.09 -4.57 1.82
C TYR A 56 -4.99 -4.74 0.60
N ASN A 57 -5.30 -3.66 -0.11
CA ASN A 57 -6.26 -3.69 -1.21
C ASN A 57 -5.74 -4.45 -2.44
N PHE A 58 -4.43 -4.42 -2.66
CA PHE A 58 -3.78 -5.15 -3.76
C PHE A 58 -3.08 -6.43 -3.30
N LYS A 59 -3.13 -6.74 -2.00
CA LYS A 59 -2.50 -7.91 -1.38
C LYS A 59 -0.99 -7.98 -1.67
N ASP A 60 -0.34 -6.80 -1.64
CA ASP A 60 1.09 -6.67 -1.90
C ASP A 60 1.89 -6.87 -0.62
N SER A 61 2.38 -8.08 -0.44
CA SER A 61 3.14 -8.47 0.75
C SER A 61 4.53 -7.82 0.82
N LEU A 62 5.12 -7.44 -0.30
CA LEU A 62 6.43 -6.79 -0.33
C LEU A 62 6.30 -5.34 0.15
N VAL A 63 5.32 -4.62 -0.39
CA VAL A 63 5.00 -3.27 0.10
C VAL A 63 4.66 -3.33 1.58
N TYR A 64 3.79 -4.26 2.02
CA TYR A 64 3.44 -4.40 3.43
C TYR A 64 4.67 -4.60 4.32
N ALA A 65 5.55 -5.54 3.98
CA ALA A 65 6.74 -5.85 4.76
C ALA A 65 7.72 -4.67 4.86
N ASP A 66 7.78 -3.82 3.82
CA ASP A 66 8.63 -2.63 3.82
C ASP A 66 8.11 -1.51 4.74
N LEU A 67 6.82 -1.49 5.06
CA LEU A 67 6.26 -0.51 5.99
C LEU A 67 6.69 -0.74 7.44
N LEU A 68 7.02 -2.00 7.79
CA LEU A 68 7.28 -2.40 9.16
C LEU A 68 8.77 -2.25 9.52
N ASP A 69 9.04 -1.56 10.62
CA ASP A 69 10.39 -1.49 11.19
C ASP A 69 10.88 -2.85 11.68
N SER A 70 12.19 -3.04 11.77
CA SER A 70 12.78 -4.25 12.36
C SER A 70 12.39 -4.46 13.83
N SER A 71 12.05 -3.38 14.54
CA SER A 71 11.59 -3.39 15.94
C SER A 71 10.05 -3.38 16.07
N PHE A 72 9.32 -3.66 14.98
CA PHE A 72 7.87 -3.62 14.96
C PHE A 72 7.23 -4.54 16.01
N LEU A 73 6.18 -4.04 16.66
CA LEU A 73 5.35 -4.77 17.61
C LEU A 73 3.87 -4.56 17.25
N PHE A 74 3.14 -5.65 17.10
CA PHE A 74 1.68 -5.66 17.07
C PHE A 74 1.12 -5.94 18.44
N ILE A 75 0.01 -5.28 18.79
CA ILE A 75 -0.70 -5.44 20.05
C ILE A 75 -2.20 -5.50 19.75
N SER A 76 -2.90 -6.49 20.33
CA SER A 76 -4.35 -6.57 20.34
C SER A 76 -4.84 -7.08 21.69
N LYS A 77 -6.14 -7.03 21.94
CA LYS A 77 -6.75 -7.58 23.14
C LYS A 77 -7.30 -8.99 22.88
N ASN A 78 -6.96 -9.91 23.76
CA ASN A 78 -7.60 -11.22 23.81
C ASN A 78 -8.80 -11.13 24.76
N PHE A 79 -10.00 -11.01 24.21
CA PHE A 79 -11.24 -10.96 24.98
C PHE A 79 -11.76 -12.35 25.39
N LEU A 80 -11.07 -13.44 25.00
CA LEU A 80 -11.40 -14.81 25.44
C LEU A 80 -10.96 -15.09 26.87
N THR A 81 -10.18 -14.20 27.47
CA THR A 81 -9.72 -14.28 28.85
C THR A 81 -10.42 -13.24 29.72
N ASP A 82 -10.63 -13.56 31.01
CA ASP A 82 -11.18 -12.62 31.99
C ASP A 82 -10.19 -12.50 33.18
N PRO A 83 -9.56 -11.34 33.40
CA PRO A 83 -9.63 -10.13 32.58
C PRO A 83 -8.96 -10.30 31.20
N PRO A 84 -9.32 -9.45 30.20
CA PRO A 84 -8.69 -9.49 28.88
C PRO A 84 -7.17 -9.27 28.97
N THR A 85 -6.40 -10.09 28.24
CA THR A 85 -4.94 -10.03 28.20
C THR A 85 -4.45 -9.45 26.87
N ASP A 86 -3.23 -8.94 26.84
CA ASP A 86 -2.62 -8.49 25.60
C ASP A 86 -2.11 -9.67 24.77
N LEU A 87 -2.46 -9.68 23.51
CA LEU A 87 -1.90 -10.55 22.49
C LEU A 87 -0.88 -9.74 21.68
N THR A 88 0.38 -10.18 21.71
CA THR A 88 1.47 -9.44 21.08
C THR A 88 2.35 -10.31 20.22
N TRP A 89 2.82 -9.78 19.10
CA TRP A 89 3.84 -10.42 18.26
C TRP A 89 4.69 -9.41 17.50
N GLY A 90 5.88 -9.86 17.10
CA GLY A 90 6.82 -9.05 16.34
C GLY A 90 6.62 -9.12 14.82
N ARG A 91 7.47 -8.40 14.11
CA ARG A 91 7.45 -8.19 12.67
C ARG A 91 7.30 -9.47 11.84
N ASP A 92 8.09 -10.51 12.12
CA ASP A 92 8.13 -11.70 11.27
C ASP A 92 6.83 -12.51 11.35
N VAL A 93 6.25 -12.59 12.56
CA VAL A 93 4.95 -13.23 12.77
C VAL A 93 3.85 -12.44 12.10
N ASP A 94 3.90 -11.12 12.21
CA ASP A 94 2.92 -10.23 11.61
C ASP A 94 2.91 -10.32 10.08
N ILE A 95 4.09 -10.25 9.45
CA ILE A 95 4.24 -10.42 8.00
C ILE A 95 3.69 -11.79 7.58
N LYS A 96 4.07 -12.88 8.26
CA LYS A 96 3.60 -14.22 7.94
C LYS A 96 2.08 -14.33 8.02
N THR A 97 1.48 -13.76 9.05
CA THR A 97 0.04 -13.77 9.26
C THR A 97 -0.69 -12.98 8.19
N THR A 98 -0.20 -11.77 7.87
CA THR A 98 -0.78 -10.91 6.84
C THR A 98 -0.62 -11.51 5.45
N VAL A 99 0.52 -12.13 5.12
CA VAL A 99 0.70 -12.88 3.87
C VAL A 99 -0.30 -14.03 3.79
N GLY A 100 -0.53 -14.76 4.88
CA GLY A 100 -1.55 -15.80 4.96
C GLY A 100 -2.96 -15.26 4.67
N LEU A 101 -3.31 -14.11 5.25
CA LEU A 101 -4.58 -13.40 4.99
C LEU A 101 -4.70 -13.01 3.51
N PHE A 102 -3.63 -12.45 2.90
CA PHE A 102 -3.61 -12.06 1.49
C PHE A 102 -3.78 -13.24 0.54
N HIS A 103 -3.27 -14.42 0.90
CA HIS A 103 -3.45 -15.63 0.10
C HIS A 103 -4.84 -16.26 0.28
N HIS A 104 -5.40 -16.19 1.48
CA HIS A 104 -6.64 -16.88 1.82
C HIS A 104 -7.86 -16.21 1.16
N PHE A 105 -7.97 -14.88 1.25
CA PHE A 105 -9.10 -14.14 0.75
C PHE A 105 -8.90 -13.65 -0.69
N GLN A 106 -9.98 -13.63 -1.48
CA GLN A 106 -9.92 -13.18 -2.87
C GLN A 106 -9.78 -11.66 -2.94
N THR A 107 -10.55 -10.93 -2.14
CA THR A 107 -10.54 -9.47 -2.11
C THR A 107 -10.48 -8.95 -0.68
N LEU A 108 -9.71 -7.89 -0.51
CA LEU A 108 -9.65 -7.09 0.71
C LEU A 108 -9.87 -5.63 0.32
N ASN A 109 -10.73 -4.94 1.02
CA ASN A 109 -10.96 -3.51 0.81
C ASN A 109 -10.85 -2.77 2.14
N LEU A 110 -9.68 -2.20 2.39
CA LEU A 110 -9.39 -1.37 3.55
C LEU A 110 -9.71 0.09 3.22
N ILE A 111 -10.49 0.72 4.08
CA ILE A 111 -10.82 2.15 3.99
C ILE A 111 -10.44 2.81 5.32
N TRP A 112 -9.72 3.93 5.24
CA TRP A 112 -9.53 4.83 6.37
C TRP A 112 -10.73 5.77 6.44
N GLU A 113 -11.61 5.57 7.42
CA GLU A 113 -12.82 6.39 7.60
C GLU A 113 -12.51 7.76 8.19
N GLY A 114 -11.47 7.84 9.02
CA GLY A 114 -11.08 9.10 9.63
C GLY A 114 -9.79 9.01 10.44
N THR A 115 -9.33 10.16 10.92
CA THR A 115 -8.22 10.28 11.87
C THR A 115 -8.80 10.83 13.18
N VAL A 116 -8.65 10.06 14.27
CA VAL A 116 -9.07 10.50 15.61
C VAL A 116 -8.11 11.56 16.13
N TYR A 117 -6.82 11.27 16.04
CA TYR A 117 -5.75 12.23 16.34
C TYR A 117 -4.45 11.85 15.63
N SER A 118 -3.55 12.84 15.56
CA SER A 118 -2.20 12.70 15.03
C SER A 118 -1.29 13.64 15.80
N ARG A 119 -0.23 13.11 16.43
CA ARG A 119 0.68 13.91 17.26
C ARG A 119 2.09 13.36 17.25
N PHE A 120 3.07 14.23 17.41
CA PHE A 120 4.42 13.82 17.75
C PHE A 120 4.49 13.45 19.24
N ILE A 121 5.22 12.40 19.56
CA ILE A 121 5.36 11.88 20.93
C ILE A 121 6.78 12.03 21.47
N ASP A 122 7.67 12.65 20.69
CA ASP A 122 9.03 13.01 21.07
C ASP A 122 9.34 14.47 20.69
N SER A 123 10.32 15.07 21.35
CA SER A 123 10.76 16.45 21.12
C SER A 123 11.51 16.64 19.80
N GLU A 124 12.08 15.57 19.24
CA GLU A 124 12.84 15.61 17.99
C GLU A 124 11.98 15.41 16.76
N HIS A 125 10.67 15.24 16.93
CA HIS A 125 9.72 14.95 15.84
C HIS A 125 10.12 13.73 14.96
N LYS A 126 10.72 12.72 15.59
CA LYS A 126 11.10 11.45 14.96
C LYS A 126 10.15 10.31 15.28
N LEU A 127 9.26 10.49 16.26
CA LEU A 127 8.20 9.55 16.61
C LEU A 127 6.85 10.25 16.47
N LYS A 128 5.95 9.64 15.71
CA LYS A 128 4.59 10.17 15.50
C LYS A 128 3.57 9.08 15.77
N GLU A 129 2.53 9.43 16.50
CA GLU A 129 1.40 8.58 16.80
C GLU A 129 0.19 9.06 16.03
N ILE A 130 -0.49 8.13 15.34
CA ILE A 130 -1.73 8.40 14.59
C ILE A 130 -2.76 7.33 14.94
N LYS A 131 -3.94 7.77 15.38
CA LYS A 131 -5.08 6.89 15.60
C LYS A 131 -6.09 7.06 14.46
N LYS A 132 -6.42 5.94 13.80
CA LYS A 132 -7.31 5.86 12.65
C LYS A 132 -8.57 5.07 12.97
N VAL A 133 -9.68 5.48 12.39
CA VAL A 133 -10.88 4.65 12.24
C VAL A 133 -10.80 3.96 10.89
N PHE A 134 -11.11 2.68 10.84
CA PHE A 134 -11.06 1.90 9.61
C PHE A 134 -12.30 1.03 9.40
N SER A 135 -12.52 0.67 8.15
CA SER A 135 -13.35 -0.46 7.76
C SER A 135 -12.58 -1.39 6.83
N LEU A 136 -12.68 -2.69 7.07
CA LEU A 136 -12.08 -3.74 6.26
C LEU A 136 -13.19 -4.68 5.77
N THR A 137 -13.46 -4.65 4.47
CA THR A 137 -14.39 -5.58 3.83
C THR A 137 -13.61 -6.73 3.20
N ILE A 138 -14.02 -7.94 3.52
CA ILE A 138 -13.41 -9.20 3.07
C ILE A 138 -14.39 -9.89 2.12
N ASP A 139 -13.93 -10.25 0.91
CA ASP A 139 -14.70 -10.95 -0.14
C ASP A 139 -16.08 -10.35 -0.41
N GLY A 140 -16.14 -9.00 -0.37
CA GLY A 140 -17.36 -8.24 -0.60
C GLY A 140 -18.35 -8.25 0.55
N GLY A 141 -17.96 -8.74 1.74
CA GLY A 141 -18.81 -8.74 2.93
C GLY A 141 -19.95 -9.76 2.91
N LYS A 142 -19.86 -10.79 2.03
CA LYS A 142 -20.95 -11.76 1.85
C LYS A 142 -21.03 -12.78 2.99
N GLU A 143 -19.88 -13.34 3.37
CA GLU A 143 -19.79 -14.37 4.43
C GLU A 143 -19.27 -13.77 5.74
N ILE A 144 -18.31 -12.85 5.63
CA ILE A 144 -17.72 -12.15 6.75
C ILE A 144 -18.22 -10.72 6.74
N PRO A 145 -18.89 -10.24 7.80
CA PRO A 145 -19.29 -8.82 7.90
C PRO A 145 -18.09 -7.90 7.79
N THR A 146 -18.30 -6.69 7.28
CA THR A 146 -17.26 -5.66 7.25
C THR A 146 -16.81 -5.35 8.68
N ILE A 147 -15.52 -5.56 8.93
CA ILE A 147 -14.87 -5.28 10.21
C ILE A 147 -14.66 -3.77 10.32
N LYS A 148 -15.13 -3.18 11.41
CA LYS A 148 -14.92 -1.76 11.73
C LYS A 148 -14.23 -1.65 13.07
N GLY A 149 -13.30 -0.71 13.17
CA GLY A 149 -12.56 -0.54 14.40
C GLY A 149 -11.64 0.67 14.39
N GLU A 150 -10.86 0.76 15.43
CA GLU A 150 -9.82 1.76 15.57
C GLU A 150 -8.45 1.10 15.60
N ALA A 151 -7.48 1.73 14.97
CA ALA A 151 -6.10 1.29 14.93
C ALA A 151 -5.18 2.45 15.35
N LEU A 152 -4.29 2.16 16.28
CA LEU A 152 -3.26 3.09 16.73
C LEU A 152 -1.93 2.69 16.14
N PHE A 153 -1.31 3.60 15.40
CA PHE A 153 0.01 3.40 14.81
C PHE A 153 1.03 4.32 15.45
N VAL A 154 2.22 3.80 15.75
CA VAL A 154 3.40 4.60 16.08
C VAL A 154 4.40 4.44 14.96
N PHE A 155 4.81 5.58 14.41
CA PHE A 155 5.78 5.67 13.33
C PHE A 155 7.10 6.20 13.85
N LYS A 156 8.20 5.70 13.28
CA LYS A 156 9.55 6.18 13.54
C LYS A 156 10.21 6.62 12.26
N LYS A 157 10.81 7.83 12.30
CA LYS A 157 11.65 8.34 11.21
C LYS A 157 13.03 7.72 11.28
N LYS A 158 13.46 7.09 10.19
CA LYS A 158 14.81 6.55 10.03
C LYS A 158 15.60 7.38 9.04
N PRO A 159 16.87 7.69 9.32
CA PRO A 159 17.74 8.30 8.33
C PRO A 159 17.95 7.33 7.16
N LEU A 160 17.96 7.85 5.94
CA LEU A 160 18.47 7.12 4.79
C LEU A 160 19.99 7.06 4.85
N SER A 161 20.58 5.95 4.40
CA SER A 161 22.01 5.83 4.28
C SER A 161 22.53 6.76 3.17
N GLY A 162 23.46 7.67 3.50
CA GLY A 162 24.07 8.62 2.55
C GLY A 162 23.76 10.07 2.87
N SER A 163 23.83 10.93 1.85
CA SER A 163 23.63 12.39 1.97
C SER A 163 22.17 12.84 2.05
N ASP A 164 21.23 11.90 1.98
CA ASP A 164 19.80 12.24 2.06
C ASP A 164 19.36 12.48 3.50
N THR A 165 18.99 13.71 3.79
CA THR A 165 18.54 14.17 5.12
C THR A 165 17.04 14.00 5.34
N THR A 166 16.27 13.60 4.32
CA THR A 166 14.80 13.54 4.41
C THR A 166 14.32 12.38 5.29
N GLY A 167 15.02 11.23 5.26
CA GLY A 167 14.65 10.03 6.03
C GLY A 167 13.30 9.45 5.60
N ILE A 168 13.08 8.20 5.95
CA ILE A 168 11.82 7.48 5.70
C ILE A 168 11.13 7.12 7.02
N TRP A 169 9.80 7.04 6.96
CA TRP A 169 9.00 6.62 8.10
C TRP A 169 8.62 5.15 7.99
N ARG A 170 8.63 4.45 9.15
CA ARG A 170 8.21 3.06 9.27
C ARG A 170 7.35 2.88 10.51
N ILE A 171 6.49 1.88 10.50
CA ILE A 171 5.65 1.51 11.64
C ILE A 171 6.51 0.73 12.64
N VAL A 172 6.59 1.21 13.88
CA VAL A 172 7.25 0.51 14.99
C VAL A 172 6.24 -0.15 15.93
N ARG A 173 4.98 0.31 15.95
CA ARG A 173 3.91 -0.28 16.73
C ARG A 173 2.57 -0.10 16.02
N TRP A 174 1.77 -1.15 16.05
CA TRP A 174 0.37 -1.14 15.67
C TRP A 174 -0.45 -1.78 16.78
N GLU A 175 -1.42 -1.04 17.32
CA GLU A 175 -2.40 -1.55 18.27
C GLU A 175 -3.75 -1.62 17.59
N ASP A 176 -4.32 -2.83 17.57
CA ASP A 176 -5.72 -3.04 17.20
C ASP A 176 -6.59 -2.77 18.41
N LEU A 177 -7.40 -1.72 18.33
CA LEU A 177 -8.32 -1.29 19.37
C LEU A 177 -9.78 -1.68 19.06
N SER A 178 -9.98 -2.57 18.10
CA SER A 178 -11.30 -3.07 17.76
C SER A 178 -11.83 -3.91 18.92
N SER A 179 -13.09 -3.68 19.28
CA SER A 179 -13.83 -4.52 20.24
C SER A 179 -14.81 -5.37 19.44
N PHE A 180 -14.57 -6.68 19.42
CA PHE A 180 -15.47 -7.67 18.82
C PHE A 180 -16.31 -8.34 19.89
#